data_de7598800225bc3d02dc7d1486110c1b
#
_entry.id   de7598800225bc3d02dc7d1486110c1b
#
_cell.length_a   1.000
_cell.length_b   1.000
_cell.length_c   1.000
_cell.angle_alpha   90.00
_cell.angle_beta   90.00
_cell.angle_gamma   90.00
#
_symmetry.space_group_name_H-M   'P 1'
#
loop_
_entity.id
_entity.type
_entity.pdbx_description
1 polymer ?
#
loop_
_entity_poly.entity_id
_entity_poly.type
_entity_poly.pdbx_seq_one_letter_code
_entity_poly.pdbx_strand_id
1 'polypeptide(L)'
;RFYCLTFNFSVKIYRSIESEYMKKIIQSSVLYFLTLFLGSCAPKVLTEIKSTHTPIVTAQEVHLYEVGDSVPQSAKLIGRVKVLDSGLSTQCQYDQVIALAKKETAQSGGNALALTEHRKPSIWSSCHQIAGNMLLIDETKTHEIYTRAVTPAWDSKECNCDEPSHFRHNTFYANIGYSCIVSKFYMPLDATGHPKRGIDWMAGYDWMTESGFGAGLMYSGYKSSYSLSDIDFAVKLAYIAPQFVMKQRFRQWSIEEKFGIGYFNYRESVKGSGSVSASGVGYNFLLGTEYHVSDLIGIGANIGYVSGSLPEDKFGNSNDEDGSTGIFRLHFNVGLRFHF
;
A
#
# COMPACT_ATOMS: atom_id res chain seq x y z
N ARG A 1 -42.21 -22.94 32.52
CA ARG A 1 -42.44 -21.63 31.83
C ARG A 1 -41.39 -20.52 32.22
N PHE A 2 -40.72 -20.66 33.35
CA PHE A 2 -39.70 -19.67 33.81
C PHE A 2 -38.31 -19.87 33.13
N TYR A 3 -37.95 -21.06 32.70
CA TYR A 3 -36.68 -21.33 32.04
C TYR A 3 -36.55 -20.77 30.61
N CYS A 4 -37.66 -20.58 29.94
CA CYS A 4 -37.67 -20.08 28.55
C CYS A 4 -37.50 -18.53 28.46
N LEU A 5 -37.90 -17.80 29.51
CA LEU A 5 -37.76 -16.33 29.56
C LEU A 5 -36.34 -15.86 29.91
N THR A 6 -35.63 -16.58 30.78
CA THR A 6 -34.25 -16.25 31.15
C THR A 6 -33.27 -16.53 30.01
N PHE A 7 -33.49 -17.58 29.22
CA PHE A 7 -32.64 -17.93 28.08
C PHE A 7 -32.75 -16.89 26.95
N ASN A 8 -33.97 -16.39 26.66
CA ASN A 8 -34.20 -15.36 25.65
C ASN A 8 -33.63 -13.99 26.06
N PHE A 9 -33.59 -13.68 27.34
CA PHE A 9 -33.04 -12.43 27.86
C PHE A 9 -31.51 -12.44 27.82
N SER A 10 -30.85 -13.55 28.17
CA SER A 10 -29.39 -13.74 28.07
C SER A 10 -28.89 -13.69 26.62
N VAL A 11 -29.63 -14.32 25.70
CA VAL A 11 -29.27 -14.31 24.27
C VAL A 11 -29.44 -12.90 23.66
N LYS A 12 -30.43 -12.11 24.10
CA LYS A 12 -30.61 -10.73 23.64
C LYS A 12 -29.51 -9.79 24.15
N ILE A 13 -29.08 -9.94 25.41
CA ILE A 13 -28.00 -9.16 25.99
C ILE A 13 -26.67 -9.52 25.31
N TYR A 14 -26.40 -10.81 25.12
CA TYR A 14 -25.19 -11.28 24.43
C TYR A 14 -25.12 -10.76 22.98
N ARG A 15 -26.23 -10.78 22.22
CA ARG A 15 -26.34 -10.19 20.88
C ARG A 15 -26.13 -8.66 20.86
N SER A 16 -26.58 -7.94 21.88
CA SER A 16 -26.40 -6.50 21.97
C SER A 16 -24.94 -6.13 22.24
N ILE A 17 -24.28 -6.85 23.14
CA ILE A 17 -22.86 -6.63 23.50
C ILE A 17 -21.96 -6.97 22.32
N GLU A 18 -22.21 -8.08 21.62
CA GLU A 18 -21.39 -8.48 20.46
C GLU A 18 -21.51 -7.49 19.28
N SER A 19 -22.71 -6.92 19.07
CA SER A 19 -22.95 -5.89 18.06
C SER A 19 -22.25 -4.58 18.40
N GLU A 20 -22.23 -4.18 19.67
CA GLU A 20 -21.53 -2.96 20.11
C GLU A 20 -20.00 -3.13 20.08
N TYR A 21 -19.50 -4.30 20.47
CA TYR A 21 -18.06 -4.61 20.42
C TYR A 21 -17.55 -4.60 18.98
N MET A 22 -18.29 -5.21 18.05
CA MET A 22 -17.96 -5.21 16.64
C MET A 22 -17.98 -3.80 16.04
N LYS A 23 -18.96 -2.97 16.39
CA LYS A 23 -19.01 -1.56 15.97
C LYS A 23 -17.80 -0.78 16.49
N LYS A 24 -17.39 -0.98 17.76
CA LYS A 24 -16.23 -0.33 18.34
C LYS A 24 -14.91 -0.78 17.71
N ILE A 25 -14.78 -2.09 17.39
CA ILE A 25 -13.62 -2.63 16.69
C ILE A 25 -13.53 -2.04 15.27
N ILE A 26 -14.64 -1.97 14.54
CA ILE A 26 -14.68 -1.39 13.19
C ILE A 26 -14.37 0.12 13.26
N GLN A 27 -14.98 0.86 14.19
CA GLN A 27 -14.69 2.29 14.37
C GLN A 27 -13.23 2.54 14.79
N SER A 28 -12.67 1.73 15.69
CA SER A 28 -11.28 1.83 16.09
C SER A 28 -10.33 1.47 14.94
N SER A 29 -10.65 0.45 14.15
CA SER A 29 -9.90 0.07 12.94
C SER A 29 -9.92 1.17 11.89
N VAL A 30 -11.09 1.75 11.62
CA VAL A 30 -11.24 2.86 10.66
C VAL A 30 -10.49 4.11 11.15
N LEU A 31 -10.55 4.42 12.44
CA LEU A 31 -9.82 5.55 13.01
C LEU A 31 -8.30 5.33 12.98
N TYR A 32 -7.84 4.12 13.31
CA TYR A 32 -6.42 3.75 13.21
C TYR A 32 -5.93 3.78 11.76
N PHE A 33 -6.77 3.34 10.83
CA PHE A 33 -6.51 3.40 9.40
C PHE A 33 -6.41 4.85 8.90
N LEU A 34 -7.34 5.71 9.35
CA LEU A 34 -7.33 7.13 9.01
C LEU A 34 -6.08 7.85 9.54
N THR A 35 -5.57 7.46 10.73
CA THR A 35 -4.35 8.03 11.31
C THR A 35 -3.07 7.59 10.59
N LEU A 36 -3.05 6.38 10.00
CA LEU A 36 -1.93 5.92 9.17
C LEU A 36 -1.81 6.72 7.86
N PHE A 37 -2.94 7.14 7.27
CA PHE A 37 -2.93 8.02 6.09
C PHE A 37 -2.45 9.45 6.38
N LEU A 38 -2.56 9.93 7.61
CA LEU A 38 -2.15 11.29 7.98
C LEU A 38 -0.63 11.43 8.22
N GLY A 39 0.11 10.33 8.27
CA GLY A 39 1.54 10.31 8.63
C GLY A 39 2.55 10.41 7.48
N SER A 40 2.13 10.37 6.22
CA SER A 40 3.07 10.25 5.08
C SER A 40 2.89 11.33 4.02
N CYS A 41 3.04 12.60 4.42
CA CYS A 41 2.85 13.72 3.49
C CYS A 41 4.13 14.49 3.13
N ALA A 42 5.33 13.93 3.38
CA ALA A 42 6.60 14.59 3.11
C ALA A 42 7.21 14.13 1.77
N PRO A 43 7.76 15.04 0.95
CA PRO A 43 8.51 14.67 -0.24
C PRO A 43 9.76 13.88 0.12
N LYS A 44 10.21 13.03 -0.81
CA LYS A 44 11.41 12.20 -0.65
C LYS A 44 12.64 13.02 -0.98
N VAL A 45 13.56 13.16 -0.02
CA VAL A 45 14.85 13.82 -0.24
C VAL A 45 15.95 12.76 -0.40
N LEU A 46 16.71 12.85 -1.49
CA LEU A 46 17.88 12.03 -1.76
C LEU A 46 19.11 12.95 -1.80
N THR A 47 20.12 12.63 -0.99
CA THR A 47 21.34 13.42 -0.87
C THR A 47 22.58 12.55 -1.13
N GLU A 48 23.42 13.00 -2.04
CA GLU A 48 24.74 12.42 -2.30
C GLU A 48 25.80 13.41 -1.79
N ILE A 49 26.58 13.02 -0.78
CA ILE A 49 27.60 13.89 -0.18
C ILE A 49 28.98 13.43 -0.64
N LYS A 50 29.75 14.32 -1.30
CA LYS A 50 31.13 14.07 -1.71
C LYS A 50 32.13 14.51 -0.65
N SER A 51 31.84 15.58 0.07
CA SER A 51 32.65 16.06 1.19
C SER A 51 31.76 16.78 2.21
N THR A 52 31.98 16.50 3.48
CA THR A 52 31.26 17.14 4.60
C THR A 52 32.10 18.29 5.14
N HIS A 53 31.46 19.43 5.35
CA HIS A 53 32.06 20.59 5.99
C HIS A 53 31.19 20.98 7.20
N THR A 54 31.80 21.71 8.14
CA THR A 54 31.04 22.26 9.26
C THR A 54 30.01 23.27 8.74
N PRO A 55 28.75 23.20 9.14
CA PRO A 55 27.74 24.19 8.76
C PRO A 55 28.18 25.60 9.12
N ILE A 56 28.17 26.50 8.14
CA ILE A 56 28.58 27.91 8.29
C ILE A 56 27.43 28.87 8.13
N VAL A 57 26.31 28.43 7.57
CA VAL A 57 25.12 29.23 7.34
C VAL A 57 23.86 28.48 7.76
N THR A 58 22.78 29.21 8.00
CA THR A 58 21.45 28.62 8.19
C THR A 58 20.81 28.28 6.84
N ALA A 59 19.78 27.43 6.85
CA ALA A 59 19.10 27.02 5.61
C ALA A 59 18.50 28.23 4.83
N GLN A 60 18.09 29.29 5.52
CA GLN A 60 17.57 30.51 4.91
C GLN A 60 18.65 31.31 4.17
N GLU A 61 19.88 31.26 4.65
CA GLU A 61 21.03 32.01 4.11
C GLU A 61 21.67 31.33 2.92
N VAL A 62 21.32 30.06 2.64
CA VAL A 62 21.82 29.36 1.46
C VAL A 62 21.38 30.09 0.19
N HIS A 63 22.35 30.55 -0.60
CA HIS A 63 22.10 31.23 -1.86
C HIS A 63 21.53 30.22 -2.90
N LEU A 64 20.47 30.63 -3.62
CA LEU A 64 19.83 29.81 -4.65
C LEU A 64 20.23 30.32 -6.05
N TYR A 65 20.75 29.44 -6.87
CA TYR A 65 20.93 29.61 -8.30
C TYR A 65 19.88 28.80 -9.03
N GLU A 66 19.06 29.44 -9.85
CA GLU A 66 18.03 28.78 -10.65
C GLU A 66 18.63 28.00 -11.81
N VAL A 67 17.79 27.17 -12.47
CA VAL A 67 18.23 26.38 -13.61
C VAL A 67 18.68 27.31 -14.75
N GLY A 68 19.97 27.26 -15.08
CA GLY A 68 20.58 28.08 -16.13
C GLY A 68 21.32 29.30 -15.63
N ASP A 69 21.27 29.59 -14.32
CA ASP A 69 22.07 30.65 -13.73
C ASP A 69 23.57 30.35 -13.78
N SER A 70 24.38 31.38 -13.80
CA SER A 70 25.82 31.26 -13.76
C SER A 70 26.31 31.21 -12.31
N VAL A 71 27.19 30.26 -12.00
CA VAL A 71 27.82 30.10 -10.68
C VAL A 71 29.29 30.55 -10.73
N PRO A 72 29.87 31.06 -9.62
CA PRO A 72 31.28 31.38 -9.54
C PRO A 72 32.17 30.17 -9.85
N GLN A 73 33.28 30.38 -10.58
CA GLN A 73 34.22 29.29 -10.89
C GLN A 73 34.89 28.68 -9.66
N SER A 74 35.01 29.46 -8.57
CA SER A 74 35.56 29.02 -7.29
C SER A 74 34.60 28.13 -6.51
N ALA A 75 33.34 28.00 -6.94
CA ALA A 75 32.34 27.18 -6.25
C ALA A 75 32.76 25.71 -6.20
N LYS A 76 33.00 25.22 -5.00
CA LYS A 76 33.40 23.84 -4.76
C LYS A 76 32.16 22.95 -4.60
N LEU A 77 32.05 21.92 -5.43
CA LEU A 77 30.97 20.93 -5.31
C LEU A 77 31.21 20.04 -4.09
N ILE A 78 30.27 20.09 -3.10
CA ILE A 78 30.31 19.29 -1.88
C ILE A 78 29.33 18.11 -1.92
N GLY A 79 28.32 18.18 -2.78
CA GLY A 79 27.33 17.12 -2.92
C GLY A 79 26.23 17.45 -3.90
N ARG A 80 25.23 16.60 -3.94
CA ARG A 80 24.04 16.76 -4.78
C ARG A 80 22.79 16.44 -3.97
N VAL A 81 21.69 17.09 -4.27
CA VAL A 81 20.39 16.86 -3.63
C VAL A 81 19.30 16.71 -4.68
N LYS A 82 18.38 15.78 -4.46
CA LYS A 82 17.13 15.64 -5.21
C LYS A 82 15.96 15.63 -4.24
N VAL A 83 14.93 16.39 -4.57
CA VAL A 83 13.64 16.34 -3.88
C VAL A 83 12.61 15.82 -4.87
N LEU A 84 12.05 14.64 -4.57
CA LEU A 84 11.15 13.90 -5.43
C LEU A 84 9.76 13.79 -4.78
N ASP A 85 8.76 13.57 -5.60
CA ASP A 85 7.42 13.22 -5.13
C ASP A 85 7.42 11.82 -4.53
N SER A 86 6.83 11.66 -3.33
CA SER A 86 6.61 10.35 -2.69
C SER A 86 5.27 9.71 -3.10
N GLY A 87 4.52 10.34 -4.01
CA GLY A 87 3.24 9.87 -4.53
C GLY A 87 2.00 10.34 -3.74
N LEU A 88 2.16 10.72 -2.47
CA LEU A 88 1.10 11.28 -1.62
C LEU A 88 1.54 12.56 -0.90
N SER A 89 2.55 13.25 -1.44
CA SER A 89 3.06 14.48 -0.83
C SER A 89 2.07 15.62 -0.97
N THR A 90 1.69 16.23 0.14
CA THR A 90 0.85 17.45 0.16
C THR A 90 1.67 18.72 0.40
N GLN A 91 2.91 18.60 0.89
CA GLN A 91 3.84 19.69 1.18
C GLN A 91 4.98 19.72 0.14
N CYS A 92 4.63 19.93 -1.12
CA CYS A 92 5.58 19.87 -2.22
C CYS A 92 5.44 21.03 -3.22
N GLN A 93 4.99 22.18 -2.73
CA GLN A 93 5.05 23.44 -3.49
C GLN A 93 6.51 23.82 -3.73
N TYR A 94 6.77 24.66 -4.73
CA TYR A 94 8.12 25.04 -5.13
C TYR A 94 8.97 25.52 -3.96
N ASP A 95 8.45 26.47 -3.17
CA ASP A 95 9.16 27.03 -2.01
C ASP A 95 9.49 25.96 -0.94
N GLN A 96 8.60 24.98 -0.77
CA GLN A 96 8.79 23.91 0.21
C GLN A 96 9.88 22.94 -0.22
N VAL A 97 9.92 22.53 -1.49
CA VAL A 97 10.98 21.64 -2.01
C VAL A 97 12.33 22.35 -2.05
N ILE A 98 12.37 23.65 -2.35
CA ILE A 98 13.58 24.49 -2.25
C ILE A 98 14.05 24.58 -0.79
N ALA A 99 13.15 24.81 0.16
CA ALA A 99 13.51 24.89 1.59
C ALA A 99 14.12 23.59 2.09
N LEU A 100 13.60 22.43 1.66
CA LEU A 100 14.18 21.13 1.98
C LEU A 100 15.59 20.98 1.40
N ALA A 101 15.79 21.30 0.13
CA ALA A 101 17.09 21.19 -0.51
C ALA A 101 18.12 22.18 0.10
N LYS A 102 17.71 23.39 0.45
CA LYS A 102 18.55 24.36 1.17
C LYS A 102 18.96 23.84 2.56
N LYS A 103 18.02 23.20 3.28
CA LYS A 103 18.30 22.60 4.58
C LYS A 103 19.38 21.50 4.48
N GLU A 104 19.27 20.62 3.51
CA GLU A 104 20.29 19.57 3.26
C GLU A 104 21.63 20.17 2.89
N THR A 105 21.62 21.23 2.05
CA THR A 105 22.84 21.95 1.66
C THR A 105 23.54 22.57 2.87
N ALA A 106 22.81 23.29 3.73
CA ALA A 106 23.36 23.89 4.94
C ALA A 106 23.91 22.82 5.92
N GLN A 107 23.19 21.71 6.12
CA GLN A 107 23.62 20.62 6.98
C GLN A 107 24.90 19.94 6.48
N SER A 108 25.10 19.91 5.17
CA SER A 108 26.33 19.37 4.54
C SER A 108 27.49 20.39 4.54
N GLY A 109 27.29 21.59 5.06
CA GLY A 109 28.26 22.67 5.13
C GLY A 109 28.37 23.51 3.85
N GLY A 110 27.36 23.47 2.98
CA GLY A 110 27.27 24.33 1.80
C GLY A 110 26.58 25.67 2.11
N ASN A 111 26.96 26.72 1.37
CA ASN A 111 26.35 28.04 1.44
C ASN A 111 25.61 28.43 0.14
N ALA A 112 25.62 27.54 -0.88
CA ALA A 112 24.90 27.77 -2.11
C ALA A 112 24.32 26.46 -2.68
N LEU A 113 23.13 26.58 -3.31
CA LEU A 113 22.43 25.52 -4.01
C LEU A 113 22.21 25.95 -5.45
N ALA A 114 22.75 25.21 -6.42
CA ALA A 114 22.53 25.44 -7.84
C ALA A 114 21.62 24.38 -8.43
N LEU A 115 20.43 24.77 -8.89
CA LEU A 115 19.48 23.87 -9.50
C LEU A 115 19.98 23.41 -10.87
N THR A 116 19.95 22.10 -11.09
CA THR A 116 20.27 21.47 -12.38
C THR A 116 19.02 21.03 -13.12
N GLU A 117 17.94 20.74 -12.39
CA GLU A 117 16.67 20.31 -12.94
C GLU A 117 15.50 20.81 -12.08
N HIS A 118 14.42 21.25 -12.73
CA HIS A 118 13.16 21.58 -12.11
C HIS A 118 12.00 21.03 -12.93
N ARG A 119 11.28 20.08 -12.39
CA ARG A 119 10.05 19.52 -12.96
C ARG A 119 8.84 20.15 -12.28
N LYS A 120 7.99 20.80 -13.08
CA LYS A 120 6.73 21.39 -12.62
C LYS A 120 5.67 20.31 -12.42
N PRO A 121 4.64 20.55 -11.60
CA PRO A 121 3.49 19.70 -11.47
C PRO A 121 2.87 19.33 -12.83
N SER A 122 2.38 18.10 -12.95
CA SER A 122 1.77 17.57 -14.16
C SER A 122 0.52 16.76 -13.79
N ILE A 123 -0.17 16.19 -14.78
CA ILE A 123 -1.31 15.28 -14.55
C ILE A 123 -0.91 14.01 -13.78
N TRP A 124 0.38 13.68 -13.75
CA TRP A 124 0.92 12.47 -13.10
C TRP A 124 1.58 12.72 -11.74
N SER A 125 1.86 13.98 -11.39
CA SER A 125 2.43 14.39 -10.11
C SER A 125 1.99 15.80 -9.78
N SER A 126 1.33 15.99 -8.65
CA SER A 126 0.92 17.32 -8.16
C SER A 126 2.07 18.12 -7.53
N CYS A 127 3.27 17.55 -7.46
CA CYS A 127 4.42 18.06 -6.76
C CYS A 127 5.47 18.68 -7.69
N HIS A 128 6.12 19.75 -7.22
CA HIS A 128 7.39 20.20 -7.78
C HIS A 128 8.49 19.21 -7.41
N GLN A 129 9.37 18.91 -8.36
CA GLN A 129 10.54 18.06 -8.15
C GLN A 129 11.78 18.84 -8.62
N ILE A 130 12.85 18.77 -7.85
CA ILE A 130 14.08 19.48 -8.14
C ILE A 130 15.30 18.59 -7.98
N ALA A 131 16.35 18.88 -8.76
CA ALA A 131 17.68 18.36 -8.53
C ALA A 131 18.65 19.54 -8.52
N GLY A 132 19.67 19.49 -7.67
CA GLY A 132 20.65 20.56 -7.55
C GLY A 132 21.99 20.10 -7.00
N ASN A 133 23.00 20.91 -7.27
CA ASN A 133 24.35 20.80 -6.75
C ASN A 133 24.48 21.61 -5.45
N MET A 134 24.96 21.00 -4.39
CA MET A 134 25.31 21.65 -3.14
C MET A 134 26.74 22.18 -3.25
N LEU A 135 26.90 23.48 -3.05
CA LEU A 135 28.14 24.20 -3.29
C LEU A 135 28.65 24.92 -2.03
N LEU A 136 29.96 25.02 -1.95
CA LEU A 136 30.65 25.88 -1.01
C LEU A 136 31.34 26.96 -1.81
N ILE A 137 30.94 28.24 -1.61
CA ILE A 137 31.50 29.42 -2.25
C ILE A 137 32.28 30.21 -1.20
N ASP A 138 33.50 30.61 -1.55
CA ASP A 138 34.32 31.49 -0.72
C ASP A 138 33.97 32.93 -1.03
N GLU A 139 33.26 33.58 -0.12
CA GLU A 139 32.79 34.97 -0.28
C GLU A 139 33.90 36.02 -0.32
N THR A 140 35.12 35.63 0.05
CA THR A 140 36.26 36.58 0.08
C THR A 140 36.81 36.91 -1.31
N LYS A 141 36.37 36.19 -2.35
CA LYS A 141 36.84 36.35 -3.74
C LYS A 141 35.80 37.04 -4.64
N THR A 142 35.51 38.29 -4.39
CA THR A 142 34.44 39.06 -5.03
C THR A 142 34.65 39.42 -6.51
N HIS A 143 35.70 38.96 -7.17
CA HIS A 143 36.01 39.26 -8.58
C HIS A 143 36.15 38.01 -9.45
N GLU A 144 35.19 37.11 -9.39
CA GLU A 144 35.31 35.87 -10.15
C GLU A 144 34.45 35.84 -11.42
N ILE A 145 35.01 35.15 -12.45
CA ILE A 145 34.35 34.87 -13.70
C ILE A 145 33.24 33.86 -13.42
N TYR A 146 32.01 34.25 -13.75
CA TYR A 146 30.87 33.32 -13.64
C TYR A 146 30.85 32.40 -14.85
N THR A 147 30.79 31.10 -14.61
CA THR A 147 30.53 30.10 -15.65
C THR A 147 29.10 29.62 -15.52
N ARG A 148 28.45 29.41 -16.66
CA ARG A 148 27.12 28.78 -16.69
C ARG A 148 27.22 27.45 -15.94
N ALA A 149 26.29 27.21 -15.02
CA ALA A 149 26.22 25.93 -14.32
C ALA A 149 26.11 24.84 -15.37
N VAL A 150 27.26 24.22 -15.69
CA VAL A 150 27.30 23.08 -16.60
C VAL A 150 26.59 21.97 -15.86
N THR A 151 25.47 21.51 -16.40
CA THR A 151 24.87 20.25 -15.98
C THR A 151 25.90 19.15 -16.20
N PRO A 152 26.56 18.63 -15.15
CA PRO A 152 27.15 17.32 -15.31
C PRO A 152 25.95 16.42 -15.55
N ALA A 153 25.89 15.78 -16.70
CA ALA A 153 25.01 14.64 -16.87
C ALA A 153 25.17 13.77 -15.60
N TRP A 154 24.06 13.39 -14.98
CA TRP A 154 24.10 12.34 -13.98
C TRP A 154 24.68 11.14 -14.69
N ASP A 155 26.00 11.02 -14.66
CA ASP A 155 26.63 9.80 -15.12
C ASP A 155 26.25 8.73 -14.12
N SER A 156 25.33 7.87 -14.54
CA SER A 156 24.79 6.76 -13.76
C SER A 156 25.86 5.74 -13.36
N LYS A 157 27.11 5.97 -13.75
CA LYS A 157 28.22 5.02 -13.59
C LYS A 157 29.12 5.24 -12.37
N GLU A 158 29.01 6.38 -11.65
CA GLU A 158 29.87 6.66 -10.49
C GLU A 158 29.15 6.71 -9.15
N CYS A 159 27.87 6.52 -9.10
CA CYS A 159 27.13 6.34 -7.85
C CYS A 159 27.03 4.85 -7.55
N ASN A 160 27.84 4.38 -6.61
CA ASN A 160 27.58 3.13 -5.88
C ASN A 160 26.47 3.34 -4.82
N CYS A 161 25.60 4.33 -5.04
CA CYS A 161 24.29 4.42 -4.46
C CYS A 161 23.44 3.50 -5.31
N ASP A 162 22.95 2.39 -4.78
CA ASP A 162 22.08 1.40 -5.38
C ASP A 162 21.45 1.95 -6.65
N GLU A 163 21.91 1.44 -7.84
CA GLU A 163 21.33 1.82 -9.13
C GLU A 163 19.84 1.94 -8.92
N PRO A 164 19.15 2.98 -9.45
CA PRO A 164 17.71 2.98 -9.41
C PRO A 164 17.33 1.68 -10.07
N SER A 165 17.03 0.68 -9.24
CA SER A 165 16.63 -0.66 -9.71
C SER A 165 15.59 -0.38 -10.77
N HIS A 166 15.81 -0.81 -12.01
CA HIS A 166 14.91 -0.57 -13.12
C HIS A 166 13.51 -0.79 -12.61
N PHE A 167 12.71 0.31 -12.51
CA PHE A 167 11.37 0.20 -11.96
C PHE A 167 10.60 -0.77 -12.85
N ARG A 168 10.23 -1.91 -12.28
CA ARG A 168 9.50 -2.94 -13.00
C ARG A 168 8.02 -2.66 -12.84
N HIS A 169 7.37 -2.39 -13.95
CA HIS A 169 5.96 -2.02 -13.99
C HIS A 169 5.04 -3.20 -13.67
N ASN A 170 5.50 -4.42 -13.91
CA ASN A 170 4.66 -5.61 -13.89
C ASN A 170 5.04 -6.50 -12.71
N THR A 171 4.02 -6.97 -11.99
CA THR A 171 4.19 -7.91 -10.87
C THR A 171 3.16 -9.02 -10.99
N PHE A 172 3.59 -10.25 -11.09
CA PHE A 172 2.76 -11.43 -10.87
C PHE A 172 2.96 -11.93 -9.46
N TYR A 173 1.88 -12.29 -8.75
CA TYR A 173 1.98 -12.83 -7.40
C TYR A 173 1.11 -14.07 -7.20
N ALA A 174 1.58 -14.96 -6.33
CA ALA A 174 0.85 -16.14 -5.87
C ALA A 174 1.08 -16.34 -4.37
N ASN A 175 -0.01 -16.45 -3.63
CA ASN A 175 -0.01 -16.53 -2.17
C ASN A 175 -0.86 -17.74 -1.71
N ILE A 176 -0.50 -18.29 -0.58
CA ILE A 176 -1.26 -19.28 0.15
C ILE A 176 -1.36 -18.86 1.62
N GLY A 177 -2.45 -19.21 2.26
CA GLY A 177 -2.65 -18.82 3.65
C GLY A 177 -3.87 -19.43 4.29
N TYR A 178 -4.36 -18.73 5.26
CA TYR A 178 -5.47 -19.12 6.10
C TYR A 178 -6.51 -18.01 6.19
N SER A 179 -7.79 -18.41 6.13
CA SER A 179 -8.89 -17.47 6.25
C SER A 179 -9.93 -17.91 7.26
N CYS A 180 -10.65 -16.92 7.79
CA CYS A 180 -11.83 -17.15 8.60
C CYS A 180 -13.03 -16.31 8.12
N ILE A 181 -14.21 -16.93 8.05
CA ILE A 181 -15.48 -16.27 7.80
C ILE A 181 -15.99 -15.73 9.13
N VAL A 182 -16.14 -14.40 9.23
CA VAL A 182 -16.54 -13.68 10.45
C VAL A 182 -18.04 -13.42 10.47
N SER A 183 -18.69 -13.37 9.29
CA SER A 183 -20.15 -13.17 9.20
C SER A 183 -20.92 -14.29 9.88
N LYS A 184 -22.17 -13.96 10.26
CA LYS A 184 -23.08 -14.95 10.84
C LYS A 184 -23.38 -16.02 9.79
N PHE A 185 -22.95 -17.22 10.07
CA PHE A 185 -23.26 -18.41 9.30
C PHE A 185 -24.11 -19.31 10.20
N TYR A 186 -25.25 -19.77 9.69
CA TYR A 186 -26.09 -20.69 10.46
C TYR A 186 -25.33 -22.02 10.57
N MET A 187 -25.02 -22.42 11.76
CA MET A 187 -24.38 -23.70 12.04
C MET A 187 -25.31 -24.55 12.93
N PRO A 188 -25.64 -25.77 12.50
CA PRO A 188 -26.27 -26.75 13.41
C PRO A 188 -25.33 -26.98 14.60
N LEU A 189 -25.93 -27.19 15.79
CA LEU A 189 -25.18 -27.39 17.04
C LEU A 189 -24.33 -28.68 17.04
N ASP A 190 -24.68 -29.64 16.18
CA ASP A 190 -24.04 -30.97 16.10
C ASP A 190 -22.96 -31.06 15.01
N ALA A 191 -22.59 -29.95 14.39
CA ALA A 191 -21.57 -29.96 13.34
C ALA A 191 -20.16 -30.15 13.93
N THR A 192 -19.42 -31.10 13.41
CA THR A 192 -18.00 -31.33 13.69
C THR A 192 -17.12 -30.70 12.59
N GLY A 193 -15.98 -30.12 12.96
CA GLY A 193 -15.10 -29.42 12.02
C GLY A 193 -15.21 -27.90 12.09
N HIS A 194 -14.64 -27.22 11.10
CA HIS A 194 -14.51 -25.75 11.10
C HIS A 194 -15.00 -25.12 9.78
N PRO A 195 -16.33 -25.00 9.55
CA PRO A 195 -16.84 -24.44 8.29
C PRO A 195 -16.42 -22.98 8.07
N LYS A 196 -16.14 -22.25 9.14
CA LYS A 196 -15.71 -20.84 9.09
C LYS A 196 -14.19 -20.64 8.92
N ARG A 197 -13.41 -21.71 8.98
CA ARG A 197 -11.94 -21.62 8.92
C ARG A 197 -11.41 -22.57 7.86
N GLY A 198 -10.49 -22.09 7.02
CA GLY A 198 -10.01 -22.89 5.91
C GLY A 198 -8.76 -22.36 5.24
N ILE A 199 -8.35 -23.11 4.23
CA ILE A 199 -7.21 -22.74 3.39
C ILE A 199 -7.64 -21.65 2.42
N ASP A 200 -6.78 -20.68 2.24
CA ASP A 200 -6.92 -19.56 1.33
C ASP A 200 -5.78 -19.55 0.32
N TRP A 201 -6.06 -19.19 -0.91
CA TRP A 201 -5.05 -18.96 -1.94
C TRP A 201 -5.44 -17.74 -2.77
N MET A 202 -4.44 -17.03 -3.25
CA MET A 202 -4.61 -15.83 -4.02
C MET A 202 -3.57 -15.77 -5.12
N ALA A 203 -3.98 -15.36 -6.31
CA ALA A 203 -3.07 -15.08 -7.40
C ALA A 203 -3.54 -13.82 -8.14
N GLY A 204 -2.61 -13.09 -8.71
CA GLY A 204 -2.96 -11.89 -9.46
C GLY A 204 -1.79 -11.27 -10.17
N TYR A 205 -2.13 -10.23 -10.89
CA TYR A 205 -1.22 -9.43 -11.67
C TYR A 205 -1.46 -7.95 -11.39
N ASP A 206 -0.39 -7.19 -11.19
CA ASP A 206 -0.43 -5.75 -10.98
C ASP A 206 0.46 -5.07 -12.01
N TRP A 207 -0.06 -3.99 -12.59
CA TRP A 207 0.69 -3.03 -13.36
C TRP A 207 0.84 -1.74 -12.55
N MET A 208 2.07 -1.26 -12.36
CA MET A 208 2.40 -0.14 -11.50
C MET A 208 3.04 0.99 -12.29
N THR A 209 2.76 2.22 -11.88
CA THR A 209 3.49 3.41 -12.33
C THR A 209 4.66 3.71 -11.38
N GLU A 210 5.62 4.50 -11.82
CA GLU A 210 6.75 4.97 -11.00
C GLU A 210 6.29 5.79 -9.76
N SER A 211 5.10 6.40 -9.84
CA SER A 211 4.50 7.14 -8.72
C SER A 211 3.94 6.23 -7.60
N GLY A 212 3.97 4.90 -7.79
CA GLY A 212 3.49 3.95 -6.80
C GLY A 212 1.99 3.66 -6.85
N PHE A 213 1.29 4.15 -7.87
CA PHE A 213 -0.11 3.78 -8.15
C PHE A 213 -0.17 2.79 -9.30
N GLY A 214 -1.19 1.95 -9.29
CA GLY A 214 -1.35 0.93 -10.31
C GLY A 214 -2.75 0.35 -10.38
N ALA A 215 -2.89 -0.57 -11.33
CA ALA A 215 -4.09 -1.36 -11.51
C ALA A 215 -3.72 -2.84 -11.61
N GLY A 216 -4.61 -3.71 -11.17
CA GLY A 216 -4.35 -5.13 -11.19
C GLY A 216 -5.60 -5.97 -11.39
N LEU A 217 -5.41 -7.27 -11.45
CA LEU A 217 -6.46 -8.27 -11.43
C LEU A 217 -6.13 -9.30 -10.35
N MET A 218 -7.07 -9.58 -9.48
CA MET A 218 -6.92 -10.55 -8.40
C MET A 218 -7.94 -11.66 -8.50
N TYR A 219 -7.49 -12.89 -8.30
CA TYR A 219 -8.30 -14.04 -7.98
C TYR A 219 -8.01 -14.51 -6.56
N SER A 220 -9.04 -14.75 -5.76
CA SER A 220 -8.92 -15.31 -4.41
C SER A 220 -9.86 -16.49 -4.23
N GLY A 221 -9.34 -17.60 -3.77
CA GLY A 221 -10.06 -18.84 -3.49
C GLY A 221 -10.00 -19.22 -2.02
N TYR A 222 -11.05 -19.88 -1.53
CA TYR A 222 -11.15 -20.38 -0.17
C TYR A 222 -11.80 -21.76 -0.16
N LYS A 223 -11.35 -22.62 0.74
CA LYS A 223 -11.97 -23.93 0.97
C LYS A 223 -11.93 -24.27 2.46
N SER A 224 -13.10 -24.68 2.97
CA SER A 224 -13.25 -25.31 4.28
C SER A 224 -14.10 -26.56 4.18
N SER A 225 -14.09 -27.39 5.21
CA SER A 225 -14.93 -28.60 5.32
C SER A 225 -15.43 -28.78 6.74
N TYR A 226 -16.61 -29.38 6.86
CA TYR A 226 -17.21 -29.77 8.12
C TYR A 226 -18.09 -31.01 7.89
N SER A 227 -18.42 -31.72 8.96
CA SER A 227 -19.29 -32.89 8.89
C SER A 227 -20.45 -32.72 9.86
N LEU A 228 -21.64 -33.13 9.43
CA LEU A 228 -22.86 -33.12 10.21
C LEU A 228 -23.52 -34.48 10.09
N SER A 229 -23.74 -35.20 11.20
CA SER A 229 -24.37 -36.55 11.21
C SER A 229 -23.74 -37.48 10.18
N ASP A 230 -22.39 -37.59 10.16
CA ASP A 230 -21.58 -38.40 9.23
C ASP A 230 -21.67 -37.99 7.74
N ILE A 231 -22.27 -36.85 7.42
CA ILE A 231 -22.30 -36.28 6.07
C ILE A 231 -21.24 -35.20 5.97
N ASP A 232 -20.34 -35.32 4.98
CA ASP A 232 -19.28 -34.34 4.72
C ASP A 232 -19.76 -33.21 3.84
N PHE A 233 -19.51 -31.99 4.29
CA PHE A 233 -19.78 -30.73 3.59
C PHE A 233 -18.46 -30.04 3.25
N ALA A 234 -18.41 -29.41 2.09
CA ALA A 234 -17.32 -28.56 1.69
C ALA A 234 -17.83 -27.21 1.23
N VAL A 235 -17.30 -26.13 1.84
CA VAL A 235 -17.59 -24.74 1.47
C VAL A 235 -16.42 -24.22 0.63
N LYS A 236 -16.74 -23.63 -0.52
CA LYS A 236 -15.79 -22.97 -1.42
C LYS A 236 -16.26 -21.56 -1.69
N LEU A 237 -15.32 -20.60 -1.65
CA LEU A 237 -15.53 -19.24 -2.10
C LEU A 237 -14.55 -18.95 -3.23
N ALA A 238 -15.01 -18.23 -4.24
CA ALA A 238 -14.17 -17.69 -5.30
C ALA A 238 -14.48 -16.21 -5.49
N TYR A 239 -13.47 -15.42 -5.66
CA TYR A 239 -13.59 -13.98 -5.89
C TYR A 239 -12.61 -13.56 -6.97
N ILE A 240 -13.09 -12.77 -7.94
CA ILE A 240 -12.28 -12.19 -8.99
C ILE A 240 -12.63 -10.70 -9.13
N ALA A 241 -11.62 -9.84 -9.12
CA ALA A 241 -11.86 -8.39 -9.20
C ALA A 241 -10.68 -7.64 -9.80
N PRO A 242 -10.95 -6.62 -10.61
CA PRO A 242 -9.99 -5.57 -10.87
C PRO A 242 -9.60 -4.89 -9.55
N GLN A 243 -8.33 -4.48 -9.45
CA GLN A 243 -7.76 -3.87 -8.25
C GLN A 243 -7.23 -2.49 -8.56
N PHE A 244 -7.48 -1.54 -7.69
CA PHE A 244 -6.65 -0.36 -7.54
C PHE A 244 -5.51 -0.70 -6.57
N VAL A 245 -4.28 -0.38 -6.94
CA VAL A 245 -3.08 -0.75 -6.20
C VAL A 245 -2.29 0.51 -5.86
N MET A 246 -1.90 0.62 -4.59
CA MET A 246 -0.92 1.59 -4.12
C MET A 246 0.25 0.82 -3.53
N LYS A 247 1.48 1.18 -3.94
CA LYS A 247 2.69 0.51 -3.46
C LYS A 247 3.78 1.53 -3.19
N GLN A 248 4.36 1.48 -2.00
CA GLN A 248 5.50 2.32 -1.59
C GLN A 248 6.70 1.43 -1.30
N ARG A 249 7.85 1.75 -1.89
CA ARG A 249 9.10 0.99 -1.71
C ARG A 249 10.05 1.74 -0.78
N PHE A 250 10.60 1.01 0.21
CA PHE A 250 11.59 1.48 1.19
C PHE A 250 12.81 0.57 1.15
N ARG A 251 13.80 0.88 0.34
CA ARG A 251 14.97 0.02 0.11
C ARG A 251 14.56 -1.39 -0.34
N GLN A 252 14.75 -2.41 0.53
CA GLN A 252 14.39 -3.81 0.27
C GLN A 252 12.96 -4.17 0.66
N TRP A 253 12.21 -3.25 1.27
CA TRP A 253 10.82 -3.46 1.68
C TRP A 253 9.88 -2.64 0.83
N SER A 254 8.68 -3.17 0.60
CA SER A 254 7.57 -2.37 0.12
C SER A 254 6.31 -2.66 0.92
N ILE A 255 5.45 -1.66 1.01
CA ILE A 255 4.09 -1.77 1.56
C ILE A 255 3.15 -1.60 0.38
N GLU A 256 2.13 -2.45 0.29
CA GLU A 256 1.11 -2.39 -0.75
C GLU A 256 -0.28 -2.37 -0.15
N GLU A 257 -1.16 -1.59 -0.76
CA GLU A 257 -2.58 -1.50 -0.45
C GLU A 257 -3.36 -1.78 -1.72
N LYS A 258 -4.38 -2.64 -1.63
CA LYS A 258 -5.22 -2.99 -2.78
C LYS A 258 -6.68 -2.89 -2.40
N PHE A 259 -7.46 -2.33 -3.30
CA PHE A 259 -8.90 -2.26 -3.21
C PHE A 259 -9.51 -2.72 -4.52
N GLY A 260 -10.57 -3.52 -4.46
CA GLY A 260 -11.26 -4.00 -5.65
C GLY A 260 -12.73 -4.27 -5.42
N ILE A 261 -13.48 -4.23 -6.52
CA ILE A 261 -14.90 -4.61 -6.59
C ILE A 261 -15.03 -5.60 -7.73
N GLY A 262 -15.69 -6.73 -7.49
CA GLY A 262 -15.78 -7.77 -8.50
C GLY A 262 -16.81 -8.85 -8.22
N TYR A 263 -16.64 -9.96 -8.92
CA TYR A 263 -17.53 -11.10 -8.87
C TYR A 263 -17.18 -12.00 -7.70
N PHE A 264 -18.18 -12.33 -6.88
CA PHE A 264 -18.10 -13.23 -5.73
C PHE A 264 -18.99 -14.45 -5.96
N ASN A 265 -18.44 -15.64 -5.73
CA ASN A 265 -19.17 -16.90 -5.85
C ASN A 265 -19.00 -17.73 -4.58
N TYR A 266 -20.11 -18.21 -4.04
CA TYR A 266 -20.22 -19.19 -2.97
C TYR A 266 -20.67 -20.53 -3.53
N ARG A 267 -20.05 -21.60 -3.08
CA ARG A 267 -20.49 -22.98 -3.38
C ARG A 267 -20.35 -23.85 -2.15
N GLU A 268 -21.45 -24.49 -1.80
CA GLU A 268 -21.48 -25.54 -0.79
C GLU A 268 -21.81 -26.87 -1.47
N SER A 269 -21.04 -27.89 -1.17
CA SER A 269 -21.21 -29.23 -1.73
C SER A 269 -21.32 -30.28 -0.63
N VAL A 270 -22.25 -31.19 -0.81
CA VAL A 270 -22.48 -32.36 0.04
C VAL A 270 -21.88 -33.58 -0.66
N LYS A 271 -21.04 -34.32 0.02
CA LYS A 271 -20.40 -35.51 -0.56
C LYS A 271 -21.47 -36.57 -0.92
N GLY A 272 -21.58 -36.85 -2.21
CA GLY A 272 -22.52 -37.86 -2.74
C GLY A 272 -23.93 -37.35 -3.06
N SER A 273 -24.29 -36.08 -2.78
CA SER A 273 -25.67 -35.58 -2.91
C SER A 273 -25.88 -34.35 -3.77
N GLY A 274 -24.84 -33.57 -4.08
CA GLY A 274 -24.99 -32.40 -4.93
C GLY A 274 -24.32 -31.14 -4.39
N SER A 275 -24.57 -29.99 -5.05
CA SER A 275 -24.02 -28.70 -4.62
C SER A 275 -25.01 -27.55 -4.83
N VAL A 276 -24.99 -26.59 -3.92
CA VAL A 276 -25.69 -25.32 -4.03
C VAL A 276 -24.66 -24.24 -4.31
N SER A 277 -24.98 -23.29 -5.21
CA SER A 277 -24.12 -22.17 -5.51
C SER A 277 -24.91 -20.88 -5.61
N ALA A 278 -24.33 -19.80 -5.11
CA ALA A 278 -24.85 -18.45 -5.25
C ALA A 278 -23.73 -17.51 -5.66
N SER A 279 -24.10 -16.48 -6.42
CA SER A 279 -23.14 -15.50 -6.94
C SER A 279 -23.64 -14.10 -6.67
N GLY A 280 -22.72 -13.17 -6.50
CA GLY A 280 -23.04 -11.78 -6.26
C GLY A 280 -21.87 -10.86 -6.48
N VAL A 281 -22.01 -9.63 -6.04
CA VAL A 281 -20.95 -8.63 -6.07
C VAL A 281 -20.20 -8.68 -4.74
N GLY A 282 -18.88 -8.60 -4.82
CA GLY A 282 -18.01 -8.52 -3.66
C GLY A 282 -17.03 -7.36 -3.77
N TYR A 283 -16.44 -7.02 -2.65
CA TYR A 283 -15.35 -6.06 -2.56
C TYR A 283 -14.27 -6.60 -1.61
N ASN A 284 -13.05 -6.14 -1.83
CA ASN A 284 -11.93 -6.50 -0.98
C ASN A 284 -11.10 -5.29 -0.61
N PHE A 285 -10.42 -5.42 0.50
CA PHE A 285 -9.29 -4.58 0.89
C PHE A 285 -8.16 -5.49 1.35
N LEU A 286 -6.94 -5.14 0.97
CA LEU A 286 -5.74 -5.89 1.30
C LEU A 286 -4.62 -4.91 1.64
N LEU A 287 -3.94 -5.19 2.74
CA LEU A 287 -2.70 -4.56 3.16
C LEU A 287 -1.61 -5.62 3.09
N GLY A 288 -0.54 -5.32 2.35
CA GLY A 288 0.58 -6.23 2.15
C GLY A 288 1.92 -5.59 2.46
N THR A 289 2.86 -6.44 2.76
CA THR A 289 4.28 -6.09 2.82
C THR A 289 5.07 -7.08 1.98
N GLU A 290 6.14 -6.60 1.36
CA GLU A 290 7.02 -7.41 0.53
C GLU A 290 8.48 -7.11 0.86
N TYR A 291 9.28 -8.17 0.96
CA TYR A 291 10.72 -8.12 1.02
C TYR A 291 11.30 -8.49 -0.35
N HIS A 292 12.03 -7.58 -1.00
CA HIS A 292 12.69 -7.81 -2.27
C HIS A 292 13.97 -8.59 -2.06
N VAL A 293 13.94 -9.88 -2.41
CA VAL A 293 15.11 -10.76 -2.35
C VAL A 293 16.08 -10.41 -3.50
N SER A 294 15.52 -10.03 -4.64
CA SER A 294 16.21 -9.50 -5.82
C SER A 294 15.29 -8.55 -6.56
N ASP A 295 15.76 -7.93 -7.63
CA ASP A 295 14.91 -7.07 -8.48
C ASP A 295 13.82 -7.85 -9.21
N LEU A 296 13.95 -9.17 -9.32
CA LEU A 296 13.00 -10.06 -9.99
C LEU A 296 12.03 -10.74 -9.02
N ILE A 297 12.46 -10.99 -7.78
CA ILE A 297 11.76 -11.87 -6.85
C ILE A 297 11.59 -11.18 -5.50
N GLY A 298 10.36 -11.18 -5.02
CA GLY A 298 9.99 -10.76 -3.67
C GLY A 298 9.24 -11.85 -2.91
N ILE A 299 9.33 -11.78 -1.59
CA ILE A 299 8.54 -12.59 -0.66
C ILE A 299 7.60 -11.64 0.08
N GLY A 300 6.32 -11.90 0.08
CA GLY A 300 5.36 -11.02 0.73
C GLY A 300 4.38 -11.72 1.64
N ALA A 301 3.84 -10.92 2.54
CA ALA A 301 2.76 -11.30 3.45
C ALA A 301 1.62 -10.28 3.33
N ASN A 302 0.39 -10.76 3.36
CA ASN A 302 -0.81 -9.95 3.23
C ASN A 302 -1.80 -10.26 4.33
N ILE A 303 -2.47 -9.24 4.79
CA ILE A 303 -3.69 -9.34 5.60
C ILE A 303 -4.79 -8.55 4.90
N GLY A 304 -6.00 -9.08 4.90
CA GLY A 304 -7.10 -8.37 4.26
C GLY A 304 -8.43 -9.05 4.47
N TYR A 305 -9.41 -8.54 3.76
CA TYR A 305 -10.73 -9.14 3.74
C TYR A 305 -11.33 -9.15 2.34
N VAL A 306 -12.23 -10.10 2.13
CA VAL A 306 -13.16 -10.16 1.00
C VAL A 306 -14.57 -10.21 1.58
N SER A 307 -15.44 -9.33 1.12
CA SER A 307 -16.86 -9.33 1.47
C SER A 307 -17.69 -9.51 0.22
N GLY A 308 -18.71 -10.34 0.27
CA GLY A 308 -19.63 -10.56 -0.84
C GLY A 308 -21.07 -10.55 -0.37
N SER A 309 -21.96 -9.98 -1.19
CA SER A 309 -23.40 -10.01 -1.01
C SER A 309 -24.00 -11.08 -1.92
N LEU A 310 -24.79 -11.96 -1.37
CA LEU A 310 -25.43 -13.09 -2.06
C LEU A 310 -26.96 -12.97 -1.92
N PRO A 311 -27.74 -13.31 -2.95
CA PRO A 311 -29.19 -13.34 -2.87
C PRO A 311 -29.67 -14.45 -1.93
N GLU A 312 -30.64 -14.16 -1.07
CA GLU A 312 -31.18 -15.10 -0.05
C GLU A 312 -32.05 -16.21 -0.62
N ASP A 313 -32.67 -16.00 -1.78
CA ASP A 313 -33.55 -16.94 -2.45
C ASP A 313 -32.93 -18.34 -2.66
N LYS A 314 -31.61 -18.42 -2.66
CA LYS A 314 -30.85 -19.67 -2.85
C LYS A 314 -30.49 -20.41 -1.56
N PHE A 315 -30.72 -19.81 -0.39
CA PHE A 315 -30.38 -20.41 0.91
C PHE A 315 -31.59 -20.96 1.68
N GLY A 316 -32.78 -21.02 1.07
CA GLY A 316 -33.93 -21.74 1.58
C GLY A 316 -34.69 -21.09 2.75
N ASN A 317 -34.49 -19.80 3.01
CA ASN A 317 -35.24 -19.08 4.03
C ASN A 317 -36.33 -18.21 3.35
N SER A 318 -37.49 -18.78 3.15
CA SER A 318 -38.59 -18.29 2.29
C SER A 318 -39.47 -17.18 2.89
N ASN A 319 -39.06 -16.46 3.90
CA ASN A 319 -39.95 -15.50 4.58
C ASN A 319 -39.63 -14.02 4.39
N ASP A 320 -38.52 -13.68 3.68
CA ASP A 320 -38.20 -12.28 3.34
C ASP A 320 -37.83 -12.23 1.85
N GLU A 321 -38.74 -11.71 1.02
CA GLU A 321 -38.61 -11.67 -0.45
C GLU A 321 -37.52 -10.76 -0.99
N ASP A 322 -36.83 -9.96 -0.15
CA ASP A 322 -35.79 -8.99 -0.56
C ASP A 322 -34.49 -9.06 0.28
N GLY A 323 -34.24 -10.17 0.95
CA GLY A 323 -33.05 -10.35 1.79
C GLY A 323 -31.76 -10.60 1.01
N SER A 324 -30.67 -10.05 1.46
CA SER A 324 -29.31 -10.39 1.00
C SER A 324 -28.45 -10.85 2.17
N THR A 325 -27.74 -11.96 1.99
CA THR A 325 -26.81 -12.48 3.00
C THR A 325 -25.38 -12.06 2.66
N GLY A 326 -24.74 -11.33 3.57
CA GLY A 326 -23.34 -10.90 3.45
C GLY A 326 -22.37 -11.94 4.00
N ILE A 327 -21.40 -12.34 3.20
CA ILE A 327 -20.26 -13.14 3.66
C ILE A 327 -19.05 -12.22 3.81
N PHE A 328 -18.47 -12.18 5.01
CA PHE A 328 -17.26 -11.43 5.31
C PHE A 328 -16.16 -12.42 5.72
N ARG A 329 -15.08 -12.45 4.94
CA ARG A 329 -13.94 -13.35 5.12
C ARG A 329 -12.66 -12.55 5.34
N LEU A 330 -12.00 -12.76 6.49
CA LEU A 330 -10.66 -12.28 6.77
C LEU A 330 -9.63 -13.32 6.29
N HIS A 331 -8.52 -12.86 5.73
CA HIS A 331 -7.44 -13.74 5.28
C HIS A 331 -6.06 -13.20 5.70
N PHE A 332 -5.15 -14.14 5.91
CA PHE A 332 -3.72 -13.90 6.08
C PHE A 332 -2.98 -14.84 5.15
N ASN A 333 -2.14 -14.28 4.28
CA ASN A 333 -1.45 -15.00 3.23
C ASN A 333 0.03 -14.64 3.17
N VAL A 334 0.84 -15.60 2.76
CA VAL A 334 2.25 -15.43 2.40
C VAL A 334 2.48 -15.98 1.00
N GLY A 335 3.45 -15.43 0.28
CA GLY A 335 3.69 -15.90 -1.08
C GLY A 335 4.83 -15.19 -1.79
N LEU A 336 4.92 -15.50 -3.07
CA LEU A 336 5.97 -15.02 -3.96
C LEU A 336 5.44 -13.94 -4.89
N ARG A 337 6.34 -13.03 -5.27
CA ARG A 337 6.14 -11.98 -6.27
C ARG A 337 7.24 -12.08 -7.31
N PHE A 338 6.85 -11.91 -8.57
CA PHE A 338 7.76 -11.87 -9.71
C PHE A 338 7.58 -10.54 -10.43
N HIS A 339 8.66 -9.78 -10.51
CA HIS A 339 8.70 -8.45 -11.13
C HIS A 339 9.37 -8.51 -12.50
N PHE A 340 8.78 -7.88 -13.53
CA PHE A 340 9.31 -7.89 -14.90
C PHE A 340 8.91 -6.66 -15.73
#